data_6e08870f7ddc5b23a67bd261ab967b49
#
_entry.id   6e08870f7ddc5b23a67bd261ab967b49
#
_cell.length_a   1.000
_cell.length_b   1.000
_cell.length_c   1.000
_cell.angle_alpha   90.00
_cell.angle_beta   90.00
_cell.angle_gamma   90.00
#
_symmetry.space_group_name_H-M   'P 1'
#
loop_
_entity.id
_entity.type
_entity.pdbx_description
1 polymer ?
#
loop_
_entity_poly.entity_id
_entity_poly.type
_entity_poly.pdbx_seq_one_letter_code
_entity_poly.pdbx_strand_id
1 'polypeptide(L)'
;MYSSNNNNNNTMNNEQYIDKGLSGLANLGNTCFINALMQVISHTYELNNFLEDGKYKKKLQNKCDSAILLEWDNLRKIMWNSNCVISPGKYIKTIQKVAKIKGLELFTGYSQNDVQEFLLFLIDCFHTSLSREIKMTISGKTQNETDKVAVKCFEMIKNMYSKEYSEIWNLFYAVHVSEITDFSSGKQLQITPEPYFMIDLPIPLANKSPSLIDCLNHYVEGEVLEGENAWYNEKTKKKVNVKKKIQFWSFPNILAIDFKRFNNRSQKNQVLVTFPLENLDLSEYVIGYKSESYKYDLYGVCNHTGGVMGGHYTSYVKNANGKWYHFNDTIVSEVGIPQIIISPKAYVLFYRKRPI
;
A
#
# COMPACT_ATOMS: atom_id res chain seq x y z
N MET A 1 15.87 -2.05 -22.65
CA MET A 1 16.40 -3.02 -21.67
C MET A 1 16.79 -2.27 -20.42
N TYR A 2 15.97 -2.39 -19.36
CA TYR A 2 16.32 -1.90 -18.04
C TYR A 2 17.31 -2.92 -17.44
N SER A 3 18.60 -2.69 -17.59
CA SER A 3 19.59 -3.41 -16.79
C SER A 3 19.82 -2.62 -15.51
N SER A 4 18.92 -2.77 -14.54
CA SER A 4 19.34 -2.69 -13.17
C SER A 4 20.16 -3.96 -12.93
N ASN A 5 21.48 -3.84 -13.00
CA ASN A 5 22.41 -4.86 -12.51
C ASN A 5 22.26 -4.98 -10.99
N ASN A 6 21.13 -5.51 -10.54
CA ASN A 6 20.92 -6.12 -9.25
C ASN A 6 20.39 -7.54 -9.50
N ASN A 7 21.22 -8.35 -10.19
CA ASN A 7 21.15 -9.80 -10.08
C ASN A 7 21.68 -10.22 -8.69
N ASN A 8 21.02 -9.76 -7.65
CA ASN A 8 20.99 -10.48 -6.40
C ASN A 8 19.74 -11.34 -6.45
N ASN A 9 19.87 -12.57 -6.99
CA ASN A 9 19.06 -13.72 -6.63
C ASN A 9 19.31 -14.05 -5.14
N ASN A 10 19.08 -13.09 -4.26
CA ASN A 10 18.90 -13.33 -2.84
C ASN A 10 17.46 -13.82 -2.70
N THR A 11 17.26 -15.14 -2.80
CA THR A 11 16.19 -15.76 -2.03
C THR A 11 16.32 -15.20 -0.63
N MET A 12 15.36 -14.35 -0.21
CA MET A 12 15.42 -13.73 1.10
C MET A 12 15.50 -14.85 2.13
N ASN A 13 16.63 -14.96 2.82
CA ASN A 13 16.75 -15.86 3.94
C ASN A 13 15.93 -15.29 5.10
N ASN A 14 14.68 -15.76 5.21
CA ASN A 14 13.76 -15.34 6.26
C ASN A 14 13.94 -16.15 7.56
N GLU A 15 14.96 -17.01 7.64
CA GLU A 15 15.22 -17.87 8.80
C GLU A 15 15.38 -17.06 10.10
N GLN A 16 15.99 -15.89 10.02
CA GLN A 16 16.16 -14.98 11.17
C GLN A 16 14.82 -14.49 11.77
N TYR A 17 13.71 -14.58 11.02
CA TYR A 17 12.37 -14.14 11.40
C TYR A 17 11.46 -15.26 11.90
N ILE A 18 11.91 -16.52 11.82
CA ILE A 18 11.12 -17.69 12.26
C ILE A 18 10.84 -17.61 13.76
N ASP A 19 9.57 -17.75 14.15
CA ASP A 19 9.07 -17.75 15.53
C ASP A 19 9.40 -16.48 16.35
N LYS A 20 9.80 -15.40 15.67
CA LYS A 20 10.08 -14.09 16.29
C LYS A 20 9.10 -13.02 15.82
N GLY A 21 9.14 -11.85 16.44
CA GLY A 21 8.25 -10.74 16.09
C GLY A 21 6.81 -10.98 16.55
N LEU A 22 6.58 -11.94 17.44
CA LEU A 22 5.27 -12.26 17.99
C LEU A 22 5.03 -11.48 19.30
N SER A 23 5.29 -10.18 19.26
CA SER A 23 5.17 -9.27 20.40
C SER A 23 3.86 -8.51 20.34
N GLY A 24 3.11 -8.50 21.47
CA GLY A 24 1.91 -7.67 21.62
C GLY A 24 2.27 -6.21 21.83
N LEU A 25 1.39 -5.29 21.41
CA LEU A 25 1.54 -3.84 21.62
C LEU A 25 0.43 -3.33 22.55
N ALA A 26 0.81 -2.61 23.61
CA ALA A 26 -0.16 -2.02 24.53
C ALA A 26 -0.97 -0.92 23.83
N ASN A 27 -2.29 -0.93 24.05
CA ASN A 27 -3.17 0.14 23.61
C ASN A 27 -3.07 1.31 24.60
N LEU A 28 -2.60 2.45 24.15
CA LEU A 28 -2.35 3.64 24.98
C LEU A 28 -3.46 4.71 24.81
N GLY A 29 -4.66 4.28 24.52
CA GLY A 29 -5.82 5.14 24.29
C GLY A 29 -6.15 5.25 22.80
N ASN A 30 -7.11 4.41 22.35
CA ASN A 30 -7.57 4.33 20.95
C ASN A 30 -6.46 4.11 19.90
N THR A 31 -5.32 3.51 20.28
CA THR A 31 -4.17 3.26 19.39
C THR A 31 -4.21 1.91 18.69
N CYS A 32 -5.35 1.20 18.72
CA CYS A 32 -5.48 -0.12 18.08
C CYS A 32 -5.22 -0.09 16.57
N PHE A 33 -5.58 1.02 15.87
CA PHE A 33 -5.28 1.18 14.45
C PHE A 33 -3.77 1.25 14.18
N ILE A 34 -3.02 1.94 15.06
CA ILE A 34 -1.54 1.97 15.01
C ILE A 34 -1.01 0.56 15.28
N ASN A 35 -1.43 -0.07 16.37
CA ASN A 35 -0.95 -1.39 16.77
C ASN A 35 -1.17 -2.43 15.66
N ALA A 36 -2.39 -2.49 15.11
CA ALA A 36 -2.72 -3.44 14.03
C ALA A 36 -1.86 -3.24 12.78
N LEU A 37 -1.66 -1.98 12.35
CA LEU A 37 -0.82 -1.68 11.20
C LEU A 37 0.65 -1.98 11.48
N MET A 38 1.17 -1.61 12.66
CA MET A 38 2.57 -1.84 13.02
C MET A 38 2.94 -3.33 13.04
N GLN A 39 2.01 -4.22 13.38
CA GLN A 39 2.24 -5.66 13.29
C GLN A 39 2.47 -6.09 11.82
N VAL A 40 1.66 -5.58 10.89
CA VAL A 40 1.83 -5.88 9.46
C VAL A 40 3.14 -5.29 8.92
N ILE A 41 3.42 -4.02 9.21
CA ILE A 41 4.66 -3.35 8.77
C ILE A 41 5.90 -4.01 9.39
N SER A 42 5.80 -4.50 10.63
CA SER A 42 6.87 -5.25 11.29
C SER A 42 7.21 -6.55 10.55
N HIS A 43 6.22 -7.19 9.91
CA HIS A 43 6.43 -8.41 9.13
C HIS A 43 6.67 -8.14 7.62
N THR A 44 6.90 -6.89 7.24
CA THR A 44 7.43 -6.53 5.91
C THR A 44 8.94 -6.73 5.92
N TYR A 45 9.37 -7.99 5.67
CA TYR A 45 10.79 -8.38 5.81
C TYR A 45 11.72 -7.60 4.90
N GLU A 46 11.23 -7.17 3.74
CA GLU A 46 11.94 -6.32 2.78
C GLU A 46 12.34 -4.97 3.42
N LEU A 47 11.40 -4.37 4.15
CA LEU A 47 11.65 -3.14 4.90
C LEU A 47 12.61 -3.40 6.08
N ASN A 48 12.41 -4.51 6.79
CA ASN A 48 13.29 -4.88 7.90
C ASN A 48 14.73 -5.06 7.43
N ASN A 49 14.96 -5.80 6.34
CA ASN A 49 16.28 -6.02 5.76
C ASN A 49 16.95 -4.71 5.31
N PHE A 50 16.16 -3.79 4.75
CA PHE A 50 16.64 -2.46 4.38
C PHE A 50 17.10 -1.65 5.61
N LEU A 51 16.41 -1.78 6.74
CA LEU A 51 16.73 -1.03 7.97
C LEU A 51 17.82 -1.70 8.82
N GLU A 52 18.08 -3.01 8.64
CA GLU A 52 18.85 -3.83 9.58
C GLU A 52 20.30 -3.37 9.74
N ASP A 53 21.00 -3.07 8.65
CA ASP A 53 22.40 -2.65 8.68
C ASP A 53 22.61 -1.20 9.12
N GLY A 54 21.53 -0.46 9.33
CA GLY A 54 21.53 0.94 9.76
C GLY A 54 22.10 1.93 8.74
N LYS A 55 22.49 1.49 7.53
CA LYS A 55 23.04 2.37 6.49
C LYS A 55 22.06 3.45 6.03
N TYR A 56 20.75 3.18 6.15
CA TYR A 56 19.72 4.16 5.84
C TYR A 56 19.88 5.46 6.65
N LYS A 57 20.45 5.40 7.87
CA LYS A 57 20.67 6.56 8.74
C LYS A 57 21.53 7.65 8.09
N LYS A 58 22.48 7.24 7.22
CA LYS A 58 23.30 8.17 6.45
C LYS A 58 22.55 8.89 5.33
N LYS A 59 21.35 8.40 4.98
CA LYS A 59 20.49 8.96 3.93
C LYS A 59 19.34 9.80 4.51
N LEU A 60 19.17 9.81 5.82
CA LEU A 60 18.10 10.57 6.47
C LEU A 60 18.22 12.05 6.18
N GLN A 61 17.09 12.63 5.82
CA GLN A 61 16.96 14.06 5.61
C GLN A 61 16.74 14.79 6.94
N ASN A 62 17.13 16.05 7.00
CA ASN A 62 16.86 16.91 8.17
C ASN A 62 15.40 17.41 8.13
N LYS A 63 14.46 16.48 8.27
CA LYS A 63 13.01 16.71 8.29
C LYS A 63 12.40 16.06 9.53
N CYS A 64 11.27 16.57 10.00
CA CYS A 64 10.56 15.98 11.15
C CYS A 64 10.15 14.52 10.92
N ASP A 65 9.87 14.16 9.69
CA ASP A 65 9.50 12.81 9.24
C ASP A 65 10.56 11.76 9.62
N SER A 66 11.84 12.15 9.59
CA SER A 66 12.96 11.26 9.93
C SER A 66 12.87 10.72 11.36
N ALA A 67 12.24 11.46 12.28
CA ALA A 67 12.02 10.98 13.63
C ALA A 67 11.06 9.77 13.66
N ILE A 68 10.07 9.72 12.78
CA ILE A 68 9.14 8.57 12.70
C ILE A 68 9.88 7.31 12.24
N LEU A 69 10.70 7.41 11.19
CA LEU A 69 11.45 6.25 10.69
C LEU A 69 12.48 5.74 11.72
N LEU A 70 13.16 6.66 12.42
CA LEU A 70 14.10 6.29 13.48
C LEU A 70 13.41 5.60 14.65
N GLU A 71 12.28 6.15 15.14
CA GLU A 71 11.55 5.54 16.26
C GLU A 71 10.83 4.26 15.84
N TRP A 72 10.43 4.14 14.58
CA TRP A 72 9.96 2.86 14.03
C TRP A 72 11.07 1.80 14.07
N ASP A 73 12.28 2.11 13.59
CA ASP A 73 13.40 1.15 13.64
C ASP A 73 13.75 0.74 15.08
N ASN A 74 13.67 1.69 16.04
CA ASN A 74 13.86 1.39 17.46
C ASN A 74 12.78 0.45 18.00
N LEU A 75 11.49 0.73 17.72
CA LEU A 75 10.37 -0.11 18.14
C LEU A 75 10.47 -1.49 17.50
N ARG A 76 10.71 -1.56 16.19
CA ARG A 76 10.89 -2.79 15.44
C ARG A 76 11.95 -3.70 16.08
N LYS A 77 13.11 -3.16 16.41
CA LYS A 77 14.20 -3.94 17.07
C LYS A 77 13.76 -4.54 18.39
N ILE A 78 12.98 -3.81 19.18
CA ILE A 78 12.43 -4.35 20.43
C ILE A 78 11.42 -5.47 20.12
N MET A 79 10.54 -5.28 19.15
CA MET A 79 9.53 -6.29 18.76
C MET A 79 10.16 -7.60 18.26
N TRP A 80 11.35 -7.53 17.64
CA TRP A 80 12.05 -8.69 17.09
C TRP A 80 13.09 -9.31 18.03
N ASN A 81 13.41 -8.64 19.14
CA ASN A 81 14.38 -9.16 20.11
C ASN A 81 13.83 -10.32 20.94
N SER A 82 12.58 -10.18 21.42
CA SER A 82 11.92 -11.21 22.22
C SER A 82 10.39 -11.10 22.11
N ASN A 83 9.69 -12.22 22.12
CA ASN A 83 8.23 -12.26 22.10
C ASN A 83 7.68 -11.84 23.47
N CYS A 84 7.21 -10.61 23.59
CA CYS A 84 6.71 -10.02 24.83
C CYS A 84 5.64 -8.96 24.57
N VAL A 85 5.10 -8.37 25.62
CA VAL A 85 4.23 -7.20 25.52
C VAL A 85 5.07 -5.93 25.60
N ILE A 86 4.88 -5.01 24.64
CA ILE A 86 5.64 -3.78 24.52
C ILE A 86 4.68 -2.59 24.61
N SER A 87 5.09 -1.56 25.35
CA SER A 87 4.42 -0.26 25.34
C SER A 87 5.06 0.64 24.27
N PRO A 88 4.36 0.98 23.15
CA PRO A 88 4.91 1.78 22.06
C PRO A 88 4.87 3.29 22.34
N GLY A 89 4.89 3.72 23.60
CA GLY A 89 4.63 5.10 24.03
C GLY A 89 5.54 6.14 23.39
N LYS A 90 6.83 5.83 23.21
CA LYS A 90 7.79 6.75 22.56
C LYS A 90 7.45 6.94 21.08
N TYR A 91 7.11 5.87 20.39
CA TYR A 91 6.72 5.90 18.99
C TYR A 91 5.43 6.71 18.77
N ILE A 92 4.39 6.46 19.60
CA ILE A 92 3.12 7.19 19.54
C ILE A 92 3.33 8.69 19.80
N LYS A 93 4.11 9.06 20.82
CA LYS A 93 4.45 10.47 21.07
C LYS A 93 5.19 11.12 19.90
N THR A 94 6.03 10.36 19.21
CA THR A 94 6.73 10.85 18.02
C THR A 94 5.77 11.08 16.86
N ILE A 95 4.82 10.16 16.61
CA ILE A 95 3.74 10.34 15.64
C ILE A 95 2.96 11.62 15.92
N GLN A 96 2.47 11.80 17.16
CA GLN A 96 1.71 12.97 17.58
C GLN A 96 2.48 14.28 17.36
N LYS A 97 3.76 14.29 17.71
CA LYS A 97 4.64 15.46 17.53
C LYS A 97 4.82 15.81 16.05
N VAL A 98 5.12 14.80 15.21
CA VAL A 98 5.34 15.02 13.76
C VAL A 98 4.04 15.42 13.07
N ALA A 99 2.93 14.77 13.39
CA ALA A 99 1.60 15.15 12.88
C ALA A 99 1.28 16.63 13.20
N LYS A 100 1.53 17.06 14.42
CA LYS A 100 1.36 18.46 14.83
C LYS A 100 2.24 19.43 14.02
N ILE A 101 3.50 19.09 13.79
CA ILE A 101 4.42 19.90 12.97
C ILE A 101 3.93 19.99 11.52
N LYS A 102 3.38 18.90 10.98
CA LYS A 102 2.81 18.84 9.61
C LYS A 102 1.42 19.47 9.50
N GLY A 103 0.82 19.93 10.60
CA GLY A 103 -0.54 20.52 10.61
C GLY A 103 -1.65 19.50 10.41
N LEU A 104 -1.38 18.22 10.67
CA LEU A 104 -2.35 17.13 10.55
C LEU A 104 -3.03 16.88 11.90
N GLU A 105 -4.26 17.34 12.06
CA GLU A 105 -5.00 17.21 13.33
C GLU A 105 -5.31 15.76 13.70
N LEU A 106 -5.49 14.89 12.70
CA LEU A 106 -5.94 13.48 12.86
C LEU A 106 -5.10 12.66 13.85
N PHE A 107 -3.79 12.84 13.87
CA PHE A 107 -2.88 11.99 14.67
C PHE A 107 -2.25 12.72 15.86
N THR A 108 -2.78 13.86 16.26
CA THR A 108 -2.21 14.68 17.34
C THR A 108 -2.69 14.32 18.74
N GLY A 109 -3.77 13.54 18.84
CA GLY A 109 -4.44 13.18 20.10
C GLY A 109 -4.62 11.67 20.29
N TYR A 110 -5.68 11.34 21.04
CA TYR A 110 -6.09 9.96 21.34
C TYR A 110 -7.44 9.60 20.71
N SER A 111 -7.85 10.32 19.67
CA SER A 111 -9.04 9.98 18.90
C SER A 111 -8.83 8.70 18.11
N GLN A 112 -9.91 7.97 17.87
CA GLN A 112 -9.88 6.87 16.90
C GLN A 112 -9.68 7.45 15.50
N ASN A 113 -8.79 6.85 14.72
CA ASN A 113 -8.50 7.24 13.35
C ASN A 113 -8.59 6.02 12.43
N ASP A 114 -8.70 6.28 11.14
CA ASP A 114 -8.70 5.23 10.13
C ASP A 114 -7.29 4.68 9.90
N VAL A 115 -7.18 3.35 9.82
CA VAL A 115 -5.89 2.67 9.55
C VAL A 115 -5.36 2.99 8.17
N GLN A 116 -6.23 3.23 7.19
CA GLN A 116 -5.87 3.63 5.84
C GLN A 116 -5.20 5.00 5.83
N GLU A 117 -5.80 6.00 6.49
CA GLU A 117 -5.23 7.34 6.61
C GLU A 117 -3.89 7.30 7.35
N PHE A 118 -3.78 6.44 8.37
CA PHE A 118 -2.52 6.27 9.09
C PHE A 118 -1.45 5.58 8.22
N LEU A 119 -1.82 4.61 7.39
CA LEU A 119 -0.90 3.98 6.43
C LEU A 119 -0.37 5.00 5.42
N LEU A 120 -1.24 5.86 4.88
CA LEU A 120 -0.84 6.96 3.98
C LEU A 120 0.19 7.87 4.65
N PHE A 121 -0.12 8.35 5.84
CA PHE A 121 0.77 9.19 6.63
C PHE A 121 2.12 8.52 6.93
N LEU A 122 2.11 7.25 7.30
CA LEU A 122 3.31 6.51 7.66
C LEU A 122 4.26 6.31 6.47
N ILE A 123 3.73 5.86 5.34
CA ILE A 123 4.53 5.63 4.12
C ILE A 123 5.07 6.94 3.57
N ASP A 124 4.27 8.03 3.61
CA ASP A 124 4.74 9.37 3.27
C ASP A 124 5.90 9.82 4.15
N CYS A 125 5.79 9.64 5.48
CA CYS A 125 6.88 9.96 6.40
C CYS A 125 8.13 9.13 6.13
N PHE A 126 8.00 7.84 5.85
CA PHE A 126 9.15 6.98 5.53
C PHE A 126 9.80 7.41 4.20
N HIS A 127 8.99 7.68 3.18
CA HIS A 127 9.47 8.19 1.90
C HIS A 127 10.20 9.53 2.07
N THR A 128 9.56 10.49 2.71
CA THR A 128 10.09 11.84 2.92
C THR A 128 11.39 11.84 3.75
N SER A 129 11.50 10.91 4.71
CA SER A 129 12.71 10.74 5.54
C SER A 129 13.97 10.41 4.74
N LEU A 130 13.82 9.74 3.60
CA LEU A 130 14.92 9.24 2.76
C LEU A 130 14.96 9.91 1.39
N SER A 131 14.02 10.83 1.15
CA SER A 131 13.79 11.47 -0.14
C SER A 131 14.98 12.34 -0.55
N ARG A 132 15.53 12.07 -1.74
CA ARG A 132 16.65 12.80 -2.32
C ARG A 132 16.58 12.84 -3.84
N GLU A 133 17.28 13.77 -4.43
CA GLU A 133 17.42 13.88 -5.88
C GLU A 133 18.34 12.80 -6.43
N ILE A 134 17.90 12.12 -7.49
CA ILE A 134 18.75 11.23 -8.27
C ILE A 134 18.60 11.52 -9.77
N LYS A 135 19.67 11.26 -10.52
CA LYS A 135 19.65 11.38 -11.99
C LYS A 135 19.23 10.05 -12.60
N MET A 136 18.19 10.08 -13.42
CA MET A 136 17.71 8.92 -14.18
C MET A 136 17.84 9.23 -15.68
N THR A 137 18.36 8.29 -16.45
CA THR A 137 18.42 8.36 -17.92
C THR A 137 17.46 7.34 -18.51
N ILE A 138 16.67 7.78 -19.48
CA ILE A 138 15.79 6.92 -20.27
C ILE A 138 16.51 6.67 -21.61
N SER A 139 16.62 5.40 -22.00
CA SER A 139 17.23 4.97 -23.26
C SER A 139 16.39 3.91 -23.94
N GLY A 140 16.46 3.80 -25.25
CA GLY A 140 15.71 2.83 -26.06
C GLY A 140 15.04 3.49 -27.25
N LYS A 141 14.37 2.68 -28.08
CA LYS A 141 13.57 3.13 -29.23
C LYS A 141 12.14 2.62 -29.04
N THR A 142 11.17 3.48 -29.30
CA THR A 142 9.76 3.14 -29.33
C THR A 142 9.43 2.31 -30.56
N GLN A 143 8.91 1.11 -30.39
CA GLN A 143 8.60 0.17 -31.46
C GLN A 143 7.12 -0.18 -31.56
N ASN A 144 6.37 -0.06 -30.45
CA ASN A 144 4.96 -0.45 -30.34
C ASN A 144 4.18 0.50 -29.41
N GLU A 145 2.88 0.26 -29.25
CA GLU A 145 2.02 1.09 -28.39
C GLU A 145 2.40 0.99 -26.90
N THR A 146 2.81 -0.19 -26.44
CA THR A 146 3.31 -0.36 -25.06
C THR A 146 4.53 0.52 -24.80
N ASP A 147 5.45 0.62 -25.77
CA ASP A 147 6.63 1.49 -25.62
C ASP A 147 6.25 2.97 -25.55
N LYS A 148 5.20 3.41 -26.26
CA LYS A 148 4.70 4.79 -26.15
C LYS A 148 4.18 5.11 -24.75
N VAL A 149 3.47 4.18 -24.13
CA VAL A 149 3.02 4.31 -22.75
C VAL A 149 4.22 4.26 -21.81
N ALA A 150 5.18 3.36 -22.05
CA ALA A 150 6.42 3.24 -21.29
C ALA A 150 7.19 4.57 -21.21
N VAL A 151 7.34 5.25 -22.34
CA VAL A 151 8.03 6.56 -22.39
C VAL A 151 7.37 7.54 -21.42
N LYS A 152 6.03 7.66 -21.45
CA LYS A 152 5.30 8.55 -20.53
C LYS A 152 5.49 8.16 -19.06
N CYS A 153 5.40 6.86 -18.76
CA CYS A 153 5.61 6.35 -17.41
C CYS A 153 7.03 6.65 -16.91
N PHE A 154 8.03 6.39 -17.74
CA PHE A 154 9.44 6.64 -17.36
C PHE A 154 9.78 8.13 -17.30
N GLU A 155 9.18 8.98 -18.11
CA GLU A 155 9.32 10.43 -18.01
C GLU A 155 8.73 10.96 -16.70
N MET A 156 7.55 10.46 -16.30
CA MET A 156 6.94 10.77 -15.01
C MET A 156 7.85 10.34 -13.85
N ILE A 157 8.33 9.09 -13.86
CA ILE A 157 9.26 8.57 -12.85
C ILE A 157 10.56 9.39 -12.81
N LYS A 158 11.14 9.70 -13.96
CA LYS A 158 12.35 10.52 -14.04
C LYS A 158 12.15 11.91 -13.43
N ASN A 159 11.03 12.57 -13.76
CA ASN A 159 10.69 13.88 -13.21
C ASN A 159 10.51 13.84 -11.70
N MET A 160 9.89 12.77 -11.19
CA MET A 160 9.74 12.56 -9.77
C MET A 160 11.09 12.27 -9.09
N TYR A 161 11.89 11.34 -9.63
CA TYR A 161 13.21 10.98 -9.08
C TYR A 161 14.20 12.13 -9.08
N SER A 162 14.05 13.09 -10.01
CA SER A 162 14.86 14.32 -10.01
C SER A 162 14.59 15.24 -8.81
N LYS A 163 13.55 14.97 -8.04
CA LYS A 163 13.14 15.73 -6.85
C LYS A 163 13.16 14.89 -5.59
N GLU A 164 12.60 13.68 -5.66
CA GLU A 164 12.24 12.89 -4.47
C GLU A 164 12.29 11.37 -4.75
N TYR A 165 13.45 10.80 -4.78
CA TYR A 165 13.63 9.36 -4.79
C TYR A 165 13.89 8.83 -3.38
N SER A 166 13.32 7.70 -3.02
CA SER A 166 13.69 6.93 -1.83
C SER A 166 13.61 5.42 -2.08
N GLU A 167 14.25 4.63 -1.24
CA GLU A 167 14.16 3.17 -1.27
C GLU A 167 12.76 2.66 -0.90
N ILE A 168 11.98 3.48 -0.19
CA ILE A 168 10.57 3.20 0.12
C ILE A 168 9.73 3.10 -1.16
N TRP A 169 10.06 3.92 -2.17
CA TRP A 169 9.44 3.84 -3.47
C TRP A 169 9.55 2.44 -4.08
N ASN A 170 10.72 1.85 -4.04
CA ASN A 170 10.97 0.54 -4.66
C ASN A 170 10.20 -0.61 -3.97
N LEU A 171 9.78 -0.40 -2.73
CA LEU A 171 9.03 -1.41 -1.96
C LEU A 171 7.52 -1.26 -2.15
N PHE A 172 7.01 -0.04 -2.03
CA PHE A 172 5.58 0.20 -1.83
C PHE A 172 4.90 0.90 -3.01
N TYR A 173 5.64 1.59 -3.89
CA TYR A 173 5.03 2.36 -4.97
C TYR A 173 5.09 1.64 -6.31
N ALA A 174 4.11 1.95 -7.15
CA ALA A 174 4.04 1.54 -8.54
C ALA A 174 3.36 2.61 -9.38
N VAL A 175 3.08 2.32 -10.64
CA VAL A 175 2.50 3.27 -11.58
C VAL A 175 1.21 2.70 -12.15
N HIS A 176 0.16 3.48 -12.10
CA HIS A 176 -1.02 3.27 -12.92
C HIS A 176 -1.14 4.36 -13.98
N VAL A 177 -2.03 4.14 -14.94
CA VAL A 177 -2.29 5.04 -16.06
C VAL A 177 -3.76 5.38 -16.07
N SER A 178 -4.08 6.67 -15.94
CA SER A 178 -5.42 7.18 -16.20
C SER A 178 -5.57 7.39 -17.71
N GLU A 179 -6.46 6.64 -18.35
CA GLU A 179 -6.79 6.76 -19.76
C GLU A 179 -8.14 7.44 -19.93
N ILE A 180 -8.17 8.46 -20.78
CA ILE A 180 -9.40 9.17 -21.18
C ILE A 180 -9.64 8.92 -22.67
N THR A 181 -10.81 8.36 -22.99
CA THR A 181 -11.27 8.09 -24.34
C THR A 181 -12.55 8.86 -24.65
N ASP A 182 -12.69 9.37 -25.84
CA ASP A 182 -13.93 9.99 -26.31
C ASP A 182 -15.05 8.94 -26.29
N PHE A 183 -16.19 9.27 -25.68
CA PHE A 183 -17.25 8.31 -25.48
C PHE A 183 -17.91 7.86 -26.79
N SER A 184 -17.98 8.75 -27.78
CA SER A 184 -18.67 8.50 -29.05
C SER A 184 -17.81 7.75 -30.06
N SER A 185 -16.52 8.15 -30.17
CA SER A 185 -15.61 7.60 -31.16
C SER A 185 -14.66 6.52 -30.63
N GLY A 186 -14.56 6.36 -29.31
CA GLY A 186 -13.58 5.47 -28.68
C GLY A 186 -12.12 5.97 -28.84
N LYS A 187 -11.91 7.15 -29.40
CA LYS A 187 -10.57 7.70 -29.63
C LYS A 187 -9.91 8.07 -28.31
N GLN A 188 -8.69 7.60 -28.10
CA GLN A 188 -7.87 7.99 -26.96
C GLN A 188 -7.54 9.48 -27.04
N LEU A 189 -7.92 10.23 -26.01
CA LEU A 189 -7.69 11.66 -25.88
C LEU A 189 -6.47 11.97 -25.01
N GLN A 190 -6.32 11.21 -23.91
CA GLN A 190 -5.24 11.44 -22.96
C GLN A 190 -4.82 10.15 -22.28
N ILE A 191 -3.53 10.06 -21.98
CA ILE A 191 -2.92 9.06 -21.08
C ILE A 191 -2.07 9.81 -20.07
N THR A 192 -2.34 9.62 -18.78
CA THR A 192 -1.62 10.24 -17.68
C THR A 192 -1.11 9.17 -16.72
N PRO A 193 0.20 8.90 -16.66
CA PRO A 193 0.77 8.04 -15.62
C PRO A 193 0.77 8.76 -14.28
N GLU A 194 0.41 8.02 -13.23
CA GLU A 194 0.38 8.51 -11.86
C GLU A 194 0.97 7.45 -10.92
N PRO A 195 1.75 7.87 -9.91
CA PRO A 195 2.24 6.96 -8.89
C PRO A 195 1.13 6.59 -7.93
N TYR A 196 1.16 5.35 -7.42
CA TYR A 196 0.29 4.93 -6.33
C TYR A 196 1.03 3.94 -5.42
N PHE A 197 0.57 3.76 -4.19
CA PHE A 197 1.09 2.71 -3.31
C PHE A 197 -0.02 1.85 -2.68
N MET A 198 -1.26 2.30 -2.70
CA MET A 198 -2.41 1.56 -2.21
C MET A 198 -3.53 1.62 -3.25
N ILE A 199 -4.27 0.53 -3.39
CA ILE A 199 -5.45 0.46 -4.24
C ILE A 199 -6.68 0.48 -3.35
N ASP A 200 -7.51 1.50 -3.53
CA ASP A 200 -8.74 1.71 -2.78
C ASP A 200 -9.92 1.14 -3.61
N LEU A 201 -10.29 -0.13 -3.33
CA LEU A 201 -11.22 -0.90 -4.13
C LEU A 201 -12.67 -0.69 -3.72
N PRO A 202 -13.55 -0.28 -4.65
CA PRO A 202 -14.99 -0.30 -4.43
C PRO A 202 -15.51 -1.74 -4.36
N ILE A 203 -16.47 -1.99 -3.49
CA ILE A 203 -17.15 -3.28 -3.37
C ILE A 203 -18.42 -3.25 -4.24
N PRO A 204 -18.54 -4.09 -5.30
CA PRO A 204 -19.70 -4.09 -6.16
C PRO A 204 -20.98 -4.48 -5.40
N LEU A 205 -22.01 -3.62 -5.46
CA LEU A 205 -23.28 -3.81 -4.73
C LEU A 205 -24.16 -4.92 -5.31
N ALA A 206 -24.02 -5.23 -6.59
CA ALA A 206 -24.82 -6.23 -7.28
C ALA A 206 -24.50 -7.67 -6.86
N ASN A 207 -23.32 -7.91 -6.30
CA ASN A 207 -22.87 -9.22 -5.87
C ASN A 207 -22.97 -9.36 -4.35
N LYS A 208 -23.66 -10.41 -3.87
CA LYS A 208 -23.83 -10.65 -2.43
C LYS A 208 -22.55 -11.13 -1.72
N SER A 209 -21.60 -11.68 -2.46
CA SER A 209 -20.30 -12.13 -1.94
C SER A 209 -19.24 -12.01 -3.03
N PRO A 210 -18.79 -10.78 -3.36
CA PRO A 210 -17.79 -10.57 -4.39
C PRO A 210 -16.44 -11.12 -3.98
N SER A 211 -15.64 -11.48 -4.98
CA SER A 211 -14.22 -11.75 -4.80
C SER A 211 -13.39 -10.46 -4.91
N LEU A 212 -12.14 -10.51 -4.50
CA LEU A 212 -11.16 -9.45 -4.74
C LEU A 212 -11.02 -9.15 -6.25
N ILE A 213 -11.11 -10.18 -7.09
CA ILE A 213 -11.07 -10.05 -8.55
C ILE A 213 -12.30 -9.30 -9.07
N ASP A 214 -13.48 -9.57 -8.51
CA ASP A 214 -14.70 -8.80 -8.88
C ASP A 214 -14.55 -7.32 -8.52
N CYS A 215 -13.96 -7.02 -7.37
CA CYS A 215 -13.68 -5.64 -6.97
C CYS A 215 -12.64 -4.97 -7.90
N LEU A 216 -11.59 -5.68 -8.31
CA LEU A 216 -10.59 -5.19 -9.26
C LEU A 216 -11.21 -4.96 -10.65
N ASN A 217 -12.01 -5.90 -11.14
CA ASN A 217 -12.72 -5.75 -12.42
C ASN A 217 -13.60 -4.50 -12.40
N HIS A 218 -14.36 -4.31 -11.32
CA HIS A 218 -15.21 -3.12 -11.16
C HIS A 218 -14.36 -1.83 -11.10
N TYR A 219 -13.19 -1.86 -10.47
CA TYR A 219 -12.28 -0.72 -10.39
C TYR A 219 -11.70 -0.31 -11.76
N VAL A 220 -11.33 -1.28 -12.60
CA VAL A 220 -10.72 -1.02 -13.93
C VAL A 220 -11.73 -0.88 -15.06
N GLU A 221 -13.00 -1.19 -14.83
CA GLU A 221 -14.08 -1.04 -15.84
C GLU A 221 -14.17 0.39 -16.37
N GLY A 222 -13.92 1.35 -15.49
CA GLY A 222 -13.94 2.77 -15.78
C GLY A 222 -15.33 3.39 -15.63
N GLU A 223 -15.36 4.69 -15.66
CA GLU A 223 -16.54 5.53 -15.48
C GLU A 223 -16.80 6.40 -16.71
N VAL A 224 -18.08 6.65 -17.00
CA VAL A 224 -18.50 7.61 -18.02
C VAL A 224 -18.68 8.96 -17.36
N LEU A 225 -17.98 9.99 -17.89
CA LEU A 225 -18.08 11.37 -17.46
C LEU A 225 -18.87 12.13 -18.50
N GLU A 226 -20.12 12.51 -18.18
CA GLU A 226 -21.03 13.18 -19.10
C GLU A 226 -21.81 14.32 -18.42
N GLY A 227 -22.48 15.14 -19.21
CA GLY A 227 -23.29 16.26 -18.73
C GLY A 227 -22.46 17.28 -17.94
N GLU A 228 -22.88 17.55 -16.70
CA GLU A 228 -22.16 18.48 -15.82
C GLU A 228 -20.78 17.96 -15.42
N ASN A 229 -20.62 16.63 -15.34
CA ASN A 229 -19.36 15.94 -15.02
C ASN A 229 -18.49 15.67 -16.25
N ALA A 230 -18.88 16.13 -17.46
CA ALA A 230 -18.09 15.94 -18.66
C ALA A 230 -16.68 16.52 -18.51
N TRP A 231 -15.71 15.78 -19.03
CA TRP A 231 -14.30 16.12 -18.93
C TRP A 231 -13.96 17.40 -19.72
N TYR A 232 -13.24 18.33 -19.09
CA TYR A 232 -12.80 19.54 -19.76
C TYR A 232 -11.50 19.30 -20.51
N ASN A 233 -11.56 19.44 -21.83
CA ASN A 233 -10.41 19.27 -22.70
C ASN A 233 -9.62 20.61 -22.81
N GLU A 234 -8.47 20.67 -22.16
CA GLU A 234 -7.61 21.87 -22.15
C GLU A 234 -7.14 22.33 -23.53
N LYS A 235 -7.01 21.40 -24.48
CA LYS A 235 -6.58 21.73 -25.86
C LYS A 235 -7.69 22.38 -26.68
N THR A 236 -8.91 21.88 -26.56
CA THR A 236 -10.08 22.38 -27.31
C THR A 236 -10.89 23.40 -26.55
N LYS A 237 -10.62 23.58 -25.24
CA LYS A 237 -11.36 24.46 -24.32
C LYS A 237 -12.86 24.14 -24.24
N LYS A 238 -13.22 22.85 -24.38
CA LYS A 238 -14.62 22.37 -24.38
C LYS A 238 -14.78 21.20 -23.43
N LYS A 239 -15.99 21.06 -22.85
CA LYS A 239 -16.40 19.83 -22.17
C LYS A 239 -16.70 18.75 -23.20
N VAL A 240 -16.24 17.53 -22.96
CA VAL A 240 -16.42 16.37 -23.83
C VAL A 240 -16.85 15.18 -22.96
N ASN A 241 -17.84 14.44 -23.44
CA ASN A 241 -18.24 13.19 -22.80
C ASN A 241 -17.16 12.13 -23.06
N VAL A 242 -16.66 11.52 -22.00
CA VAL A 242 -15.53 10.61 -22.08
C VAL A 242 -15.76 9.38 -21.21
N LYS A 243 -15.06 8.30 -21.53
CA LYS A 243 -14.84 7.17 -20.63
C LYS A 243 -13.46 7.33 -20.01
N LYS A 244 -13.39 7.36 -18.67
CA LYS A 244 -12.14 7.37 -17.90
C LYS A 244 -11.95 6.00 -17.28
N LYS A 245 -10.80 5.39 -17.46
CA LYS A 245 -10.44 4.11 -16.80
C LYS A 245 -9.03 4.16 -16.25
N ILE A 246 -8.78 3.36 -15.23
CA ILE A 246 -7.46 3.10 -14.67
C ILE A 246 -6.92 1.79 -15.24
N GLN A 247 -5.66 1.80 -15.64
CA GLN A 247 -4.91 0.63 -16.08
C GLN A 247 -3.60 0.58 -15.28
N PHE A 248 -3.15 -0.61 -14.89
CA PHE A 248 -1.90 -0.72 -14.15
C PHE A 248 -0.72 -0.88 -15.10
N TRP A 249 0.22 0.07 -15.05
CA TRP A 249 1.52 -0.10 -15.71
C TRP A 249 2.36 -1.16 -14.98
N SER A 250 2.32 -1.13 -13.66
CA SER A 250 3.03 -2.07 -12.78
C SER A 250 2.33 -2.17 -11.42
N PHE A 251 2.65 -3.21 -10.65
CA PHE A 251 2.31 -3.32 -9.24
C PHE A 251 3.58 -3.31 -8.37
N PRO A 252 3.49 -2.86 -7.09
CA PRO A 252 4.64 -2.77 -6.20
C PRO A 252 5.08 -4.14 -5.65
N ASN A 253 6.24 -4.20 -5.01
CA ASN A 253 6.69 -5.42 -4.32
C ASN A 253 5.82 -5.75 -3.10
N ILE A 254 5.41 -4.72 -2.36
CA ILE A 254 4.45 -4.80 -1.25
C ILE A 254 3.18 -4.08 -1.70
N LEU A 255 2.14 -4.83 -1.94
CA LEU A 255 0.87 -4.31 -2.44
C LEU A 255 -0.12 -4.18 -1.27
N ALA A 256 -0.56 -2.96 -1.00
CA ALA A 256 -1.65 -2.67 -0.08
C ALA A 256 -2.95 -2.48 -0.85
N ILE A 257 -4.01 -3.15 -0.41
CA ILE A 257 -5.36 -3.05 -0.98
C ILE A 257 -6.32 -2.70 0.14
N ASP A 258 -7.00 -1.58 0.01
CA ASP A 258 -8.07 -1.16 0.91
C ASP A 258 -9.44 -1.47 0.29
N PHE A 259 -10.41 -1.84 1.11
CA PHE A 259 -11.80 -1.97 0.69
C PHE A 259 -12.61 -0.74 1.08
N LYS A 260 -13.21 -0.05 0.12
CA LYS A 260 -14.17 1.06 0.37
C LYS A 260 -15.42 0.58 1.10
N ARG A 261 -15.27 0.32 2.41
CA ARG A 261 -16.36 -0.19 3.23
C ARG A 261 -17.32 0.88 3.72
N PHE A 262 -16.89 2.14 3.77
CA PHE A 262 -17.75 3.24 4.23
C PHE A 262 -18.30 4.04 3.06
N ASN A 263 -19.61 4.27 3.06
CA ASN A 263 -20.27 5.13 2.09
C ASN A 263 -20.34 6.59 2.58
N ASN A 264 -20.82 7.50 1.72
CA ASN A 264 -20.96 8.94 2.04
C ASN A 264 -21.91 9.24 3.21
N ARG A 265 -22.71 8.26 3.65
CA ARG A 265 -23.59 8.33 4.82
C ARG A 265 -22.97 7.70 6.06
N SER A 266 -21.67 7.45 6.05
CA SER A 266 -20.93 6.80 7.14
C SER A 266 -21.45 5.39 7.52
N GLN A 267 -22.14 4.73 6.60
CA GLN A 267 -22.60 3.35 6.80
C GLN A 267 -21.53 2.39 6.32
N LYS A 268 -21.22 1.40 7.17
CA LYS A 268 -20.22 0.37 6.85
C LYS A 268 -20.83 -0.76 6.04
N ASN A 269 -20.28 -1.04 4.86
CA ASN A 269 -20.57 -2.25 4.10
C ASN A 269 -19.89 -3.46 4.77
N GLN A 270 -20.68 -4.39 5.27
CA GLN A 270 -20.23 -5.62 5.95
C GLN A 270 -20.26 -6.85 5.04
N VAL A 271 -20.39 -6.66 3.74
CA VAL A 271 -20.37 -7.77 2.77
C VAL A 271 -19.03 -8.50 2.86
N LEU A 272 -19.10 -9.84 2.86
CA LEU A 272 -17.92 -10.68 2.74
C LEU A 272 -17.32 -10.51 1.35
N VAL A 273 -16.08 -10.04 1.29
CA VAL A 273 -15.25 -10.10 0.09
C VAL A 273 -14.29 -11.25 0.24
N THR A 274 -14.30 -12.20 -0.69
CA THR A 274 -13.36 -13.32 -0.68
C THR A 274 -12.06 -12.92 -1.37
N PHE A 275 -10.93 -13.37 -0.85
CA PHE A 275 -9.60 -13.06 -1.40
C PHE A 275 -8.65 -14.25 -1.23
N PRO A 276 -7.71 -14.47 -2.16
CA PRO A 276 -6.76 -15.56 -2.05
C PRO A 276 -5.73 -15.28 -0.96
N LEU A 277 -5.42 -16.29 -0.15
CA LEU A 277 -4.30 -16.23 0.80
C LEU A 277 -2.95 -16.43 0.11
N GLU A 278 -2.96 -17.13 -1.01
CA GLU A 278 -1.77 -17.43 -1.82
C GLU A 278 -2.09 -17.33 -3.31
N ASN A 279 -1.07 -17.03 -4.08
CA ASN A 279 -1.11 -17.02 -5.55
C ASN A 279 -2.18 -16.08 -6.15
N LEU A 280 -2.31 -14.86 -5.62
CA LEU A 280 -3.05 -13.80 -6.30
C LEU A 280 -2.32 -13.46 -7.60
N ASP A 281 -2.91 -13.78 -8.74
CA ASP A 281 -2.36 -13.48 -10.06
C ASP A 281 -2.98 -12.17 -10.59
N LEU A 282 -2.14 -11.16 -10.81
CA LEU A 282 -2.53 -9.86 -11.34
C LEU A 282 -2.00 -9.61 -12.76
N SER A 283 -1.50 -10.65 -13.43
CA SER A 283 -0.88 -10.55 -14.76
C SER A 283 -1.80 -9.90 -15.80
N GLU A 284 -3.08 -10.21 -15.77
CA GLU A 284 -4.08 -9.71 -16.73
C GLU A 284 -4.38 -8.21 -16.59
N TYR A 285 -4.06 -7.63 -15.44
CA TYR A 285 -4.30 -6.20 -15.16
C TYR A 285 -3.13 -5.31 -15.58
N VAL A 286 -1.99 -5.89 -15.98
CA VAL A 286 -0.76 -5.15 -16.28
C VAL A 286 -0.64 -4.89 -17.76
N ILE A 287 -0.59 -3.61 -18.14
CA ILE A 287 -0.32 -3.17 -19.52
C ILE A 287 1.17 -2.94 -19.79
N GLY A 288 2.00 -3.00 -18.75
CA GLY A 288 3.46 -2.84 -18.82
C GLY A 288 4.20 -4.14 -19.16
N TYR A 289 5.50 -4.13 -18.92
CA TYR A 289 6.37 -5.27 -19.23
C TYR A 289 6.34 -6.33 -18.13
N LYS A 290 6.64 -7.60 -18.51
CA LYS A 290 6.76 -8.76 -17.59
C LYS A 290 5.51 -8.97 -16.73
N SER A 291 4.33 -8.86 -17.35
CA SER A 291 3.05 -9.01 -16.65
C SER A 291 2.96 -10.31 -15.85
N GLU A 292 3.53 -11.41 -16.35
CA GLU A 292 3.58 -12.73 -15.71
C GLU A 292 4.28 -12.75 -14.34
N SER A 293 5.04 -11.71 -14.02
CA SER A 293 5.77 -11.59 -12.75
C SER A 293 4.92 -11.10 -11.58
N TYR A 294 3.69 -10.63 -11.82
CA TYR A 294 2.86 -10.02 -10.79
C TYR A 294 1.96 -11.03 -10.09
N LYS A 295 2.60 -11.95 -9.36
CA LYS A 295 1.97 -12.97 -8.50
C LYS A 295 2.31 -12.69 -7.05
N TYR A 296 1.32 -12.84 -6.17
CA TYR A 296 1.42 -12.37 -4.79
C TYR A 296 0.89 -13.38 -3.77
N ASP A 297 1.47 -13.35 -2.58
CA ASP A 297 0.96 -14.05 -1.41
C ASP A 297 0.55 -13.05 -0.33
N LEU A 298 -0.61 -13.29 0.29
CA LEU A 298 -1.07 -12.51 1.42
C LEU A 298 -0.16 -12.76 2.63
N TYR A 299 0.27 -11.69 3.30
CA TYR A 299 1.04 -11.81 4.55
C TYR A 299 0.47 -11.00 5.69
N GLY A 300 -0.44 -10.07 5.43
CA GLY A 300 -1.03 -9.23 6.46
C GLY A 300 -2.45 -8.79 6.12
N VAL A 301 -3.29 -8.69 7.14
CA VAL A 301 -4.65 -8.14 7.05
C VAL A 301 -4.90 -7.27 8.27
N CYS A 302 -5.24 -6.00 8.05
CA CYS A 302 -5.84 -5.18 9.10
C CYS A 302 -7.36 -5.36 9.08
N ASN A 303 -7.92 -5.75 10.20
CA ASN A 303 -9.35 -5.92 10.40
C ASN A 303 -9.94 -4.72 11.13
N HIS A 304 -11.17 -4.35 10.79
CA HIS A 304 -11.94 -3.35 11.51
C HIS A 304 -13.30 -3.90 11.94
N THR A 305 -13.62 -3.75 13.22
CA THR A 305 -14.93 -4.07 13.81
C THR A 305 -15.55 -2.80 14.37
N GLY A 306 -16.84 -2.58 14.16
CA GLY A 306 -17.52 -1.37 14.60
C GLY A 306 -17.90 -0.45 13.44
N GLY A 307 -18.11 0.82 13.72
CA GLY A 307 -18.54 1.87 12.78
C GLY A 307 -17.63 3.09 12.80
N VAL A 308 -18.06 4.17 12.13
CA VAL A 308 -17.31 5.44 12.03
C VAL A 308 -17.10 6.10 13.39
N MET A 309 -18.12 6.02 14.29
CA MET A 309 -18.07 6.68 15.60
C MET A 309 -17.25 5.92 16.63
N GLY A 310 -16.80 4.71 16.30
CA GLY A 310 -16.00 3.88 17.20
C GLY A 310 -15.86 2.46 16.68
N GLY A 311 -14.70 1.89 16.90
CA GLY A 311 -14.40 0.57 16.44
C GLY A 311 -13.13 0.01 17.07
N HIS A 312 -12.75 -1.15 16.64
CA HIS A 312 -11.53 -1.81 17.09
C HIS A 312 -10.79 -2.41 15.90
N TYR A 313 -9.49 -2.19 15.85
CA TYR A 313 -8.61 -2.77 14.84
C TYR A 313 -7.80 -3.92 15.42
N THR A 314 -7.69 -4.98 14.66
CA THR A 314 -6.79 -6.12 14.92
C THR A 314 -6.07 -6.47 13.62
N SER A 315 -5.05 -7.31 13.66
CA SER A 315 -4.42 -7.80 12.44
C SER A 315 -4.19 -9.30 12.46
N TYR A 316 -4.24 -9.89 11.27
CA TYR A 316 -3.69 -11.22 11.01
C TYR A 316 -2.38 -11.05 10.24
N VAL A 317 -1.35 -11.77 10.64
CA VAL A 317 -0.04 -11.70 9.99
C VAL A 317 0.55 -13.09 9.83
N LYS A 318 1.13 -13.39 8.66
CA LYS A 318 1.84 -14.62 8.38
C LYS A 318 3.30 -14.48 8.80
N ASN A 319 3.73 -15.25 9.78
CA ASN A 319 5.12 -15.30 10.23
C ASN A 319 6.00 -16.11 9.26
N ALA A 320 7.31 -15.95 9.36
CA ALA A 320 8.28 -16.69 8.53
C ALA A 320 8.25 -18.21 8.76
N ASN A 321 7.68 -18.69 9.88
CA ASN A 321 7.43 -20.11 10.14
C ASN A 321 6.26 -20.68 9.32
N GLY A 322 5.62 -19.87 8.45
CA GLY A 322 4.48 -20.24 7.62
C GLY A 322 3.11 -20.20 8.32
N LYS A 323 3.08 -19.97 9.63
CA LYS A 323 1.85 -19.89 10.41
C LYS A 323 1.28 -18.50 10.45
N TRP A 324 -0.04 -18.40 10.64
CA TRP A 324 -0.75 -17.16 10.84
C TRP A 324 -0.96 -16.86 12.31
N TYR A 325 -0.82 -15.58 12.67
CA TYR A 325 -1.05 -15.09 14.03
C TYR A 325 -2.06 -13.95 14.03
N HIS A 326 -2.93 -13.96 15.02
CA HIS A 326 -3.87 -12.88 15.32
C HIS A 326 -3.26 -11.96 16.37
N PHE A 327 -3.14 -10.69 16.03
CA PHE A 327 -2.66 -9.64 16.93
C PHE A 327 -3.84 -8.76 17.34
N ASN A 328 -4.15 -8.74 18.62
CA ASN A 328 -5.17 -7.92 19.23
C ASN A 328 -4.54 -7.17 20.41
N ASP A 329 -3.97 -6.02 20.11
CA ASP A 329 -3.18 -5.22 21.03
C ASP A 329 -2.11 -6.06 21.75
N THR A 330 -2.25 -6.32 23.04
CA THR A 330 -1.30 -7.11 23.84
C THR A 330 -1.40 -8.61 23.60
N ILE A 331 -2.49 -9.07 23.02
CA ILE A 331 -2.79 -10.50 22.86
C ILE A 331 -2.30 -10.95 21.47
N VAL A 332 -1.45 -11.98 21.47
CA VAL A 332 -0.99 -12.65 20.24
C VAL A 332 -1.36 -14.12 20.33
N SER A 333 -2.05 -14.64 19.32
CA SER A 333 -2.48 -16.04 19.27
C SER A 333 -2.28 -16.65 17.89
N GLU A 334 -1.87 -17.91 17.83
CA GLU A 334 -1.77 -18.66 16.57
C GLU A 334 -3.17 -18.90 15.99
N VAL A 335 -3.29 -18.80 14.68
CA VAL A 335 -4.50 -19.06 13.91
C VAL A 335 -4.46 -20.48 13.38
N GLY A 336 -5.23 -21.37 13.96
CA GLY A 336 -5.24 -22.80 13.58
C GLY A 336 -5.86 -23.06 12.18
N ILE A 337 -6.83 -22.24 11.78
CA ILE A 337 -7.55 -22.39 10.49
C ILE A 337 -7.43 -21.08 9.70
N PRO A 338 -6.51 -20.98 8.72
CA PRO A 338 -6.28 -19.74 7.99
C PRO A 338 -7.51 -19.16 7.26
N GLN A 339 -8.50 -19.99 6.92
CA GLN A 339 -9.72 -19.54 6.24
C GLN A 339 -10.54 -18.51 7.04
N ILE A 340 -10.40 -18.46 8.36
CA ILE A 340 -11.10 -17.45 9.20
C ILE A 340 -10.61 -16.01 8.94
N ILE A 341 -9.44 -15.85 8.31
CA ILE A 341 -8.88 -14.56 7.91
C ILE A 341 -9.80 -13.88 6.88
N ILE A 342 -10.43 -14.69 6.01
CA ILE A 342 -11.37 -14.21 5.01
C ILE A 342 -12.70 -13.93 5.71
N SER A 343 -12.92 -12.67 6.07
CA SER A 343 -14.08 -12.27 6.86
C SER A 343 -14.59 -10.87 6.47
N PRO A 344 -15.83 -10.51 6.81
CA PRO A 344 -16.35 -9.15 6.60
C PRO A 344 -15.58 -8.06 7.36
N LYS A 345 -14.70 -8.45 8.30
CA LYS A 345 -13.88 -7.53 9.09
C LYS A 345 -12.62 -7.09 8.32
N ALA A 346 -12.17 -7.86 7.31
CA ALA A 346 -11.01 -7.51 6.51
C ALA A 346 -11.20 -6.13 5.88
N TYR A 347 -10.23 -5.23 6.14
CA TYR A 347 -10.31 -3.84 5.75
C TYR A 347 -9.14 -3.45 4.85
N VAL A 348 -7.89 -3.68 5.27
CA VAL A 348 -6.71 -3.49 4.42
C VAL A 348 -5.96 -4.82 4.31
N LEU A 349 -5.67 -5.23 3.08
CA LEU A 349 -4.91 -6.43 2.73
C LEU A 349 -3.49 -6.03 2.33
N PHE A 350 -2.51 -6.85 2.74
CA PHE A 350 -1.11 -6.67 2.38
C PHE A 350 -0.57 -7.92 1.72
N TYR A 351 -0.20 -7.77 0.46
CA TYR A 351 0.35 -8.84 -0.37
C TYR A 351 1.84 -8.61 -0.65
N ARG A 352 2.60 -9.69 -0.62
CA ARG A 352 4.02 -9.71 -0.99
C ARG A 352 4.19 -10.36 -2.35
N LYS A 353 4.94 -9.69 -3.25
CA LYS A 353 5.27 -10.24 -4.56
C LYS A 353 6.11 -11.50 -4.43
N ARG A 354 5.77 -12.55 -5.18
CA ARG A 354 6.55 -13.78 -5.24
C ARG A 354 7.89 -13.53 -5.95
N PRO A 355 8.98 -14.15 -5.52
CA PRO A 355 10.21 -14.20 -6.31
C PRO A 355 9.92 -14.86 -7.66
N ILE A 356 10.57 -14.38 -8.72
CA ILE A 356 10.50 -14.95 -10.07
C ILE A 356 11.49 -16.11 -10.15
#